data_8ee607168cf2639363b0af06e42a58a9
#
_entry.id   8ee607168cf2639363b0af06e42a58a9
#
_cell.length_a   1.000
_cell.length_b   1.000
_cell.length_c   1.000
_cell.angle_alpha   90.00
_cell.angle_beta   90.00
_cell.angle_gamma   90.00
#
_symmetry.space_group_name_H-M   'P 1'
#
loop_
_entity.id
_entity.type
_entity.pdbx_description
1 polymer ?
#
loop_
_entity_poly.entity_id
_entity_poly.type
_entity_poly.pdbx_seq_one_letter_code
_entity_poly.pdbx_strand_id
1 'polypeptide(L)'
;TTWSRGLGDVYKRQQLGSLANAEVNIAAQPGDQEMIASMCKALYPHDRFPMSIYMDVAAGAIKKGNADTGAKISFRAGLDGLKINKFDKMNFKKQTKYLKSIENTPFFGLVRGHTVVALYDHKEVHKIFGYQGASFDKGGYKDGEYNDLSWLPEPRIEEHPDLTAFLDDSSPKKYASLKIKKTF
;
A
#
# COMPACT_ATOMS: atom_id res chain seq x y z
N THR A 1 -61.15 4.99 11.15
CA THR A 1 -59.91 4.57 11.88
C THR A 1 -58.69 4.29 10.98
N THR A 2 -58.76 4.54 9.67
CA THR A 2 -57.64 4.30 8.73
C THR A 2 -56.72 5.49 8.48
N TRP A 3 -57.04 6.66 9.01
CA TRP A 3 -56.25 7.89 8.76
C TRP A 3 -55.05 8.10 9.69
N SER A 4 -55.03 7.45 10.85
CA SER A 4 -53.94 7.62 11.81
C SER A 4 -52.69 6.75 11.55
N ARG A 5 -52.84 5.67 10.77
CA ARG A 5 -51.71 4.78 10.42
C ARG A 5 -50.75 5.40 9.41
N GLY A 6 -51.25 6.20 8.46
CA GLY A 6 -50.44 6.82 7.41
C GLY A 6 -49.52 7.93 7.93
N LEU A 7 -49.98 8.71 8.91
CA LEU A 7 -49.19 9.82 9.48
C LEU A 7 -48.01 9.32 10.32
N GLY A 8 -48.19 8.20 11.05
CA GLY A 8 -47.13 7.61 11.85
C GLY A 8 -45.99 7.04 10.96
N ASP A 9 -46.33 6.46 9.82
CA ASP A 9 -45.33 5.90 8.87
C ASP A 9 -44.60 7.00 8.11
N VAL A 10 -45.26 8.12 7.75
CA VAL A 10 -44.63 9.30 7.18
C VAL A 10 -43.68 9.95 8.18
N TYR A 11 -44.08 10.05 9.43
CA TYR A 11 -43.23 10.63 10.49
C TYR A 11 -42.01 9.76 10.79
N LYS A 12 -42.17 8.43 10.80
CA LYS A 12 -41.04 7.48 10.94
C LYS A 12 -40.11 7.55 9.76
N ARG A 13 -40.63 7.68 8.53
CA ARG A 13 -39.78 7.84 7.32
C ARG A 13 -39.03 9.18 7.32
N GLN A 14 -39.65 10.26 7.81
CA GLN A 14 -38.97 11.55 7.95
C GLN A 14 -37.89 11.53 9.03
N GLN A 15 -38.13 10.84 10.15
CA GLN A 15 -37.07 10.65 11.17
C GLN A 15 -35.92 9.76 10.67
N LEU A 16 -36.23 8.69 9.94
CA LEU A 16 -35.18 7.86 9.31
C LEU A 16 -34.42 8.63 8.23
N GLY A 17 -35.11 9.50 7.47
CA GLY A 17 -34.47 10.41 6.51
C GLY A 17 -33.58 11.46 7.17
N SER A 18 -33.99 12.00 8.32
CA SER A 18 -33.18 12.96 9.10
C SER A 18 -31.98 12.30 9.80
N LEU A 19 -32.13 11.04 10.20
CA LEU A 19 -31.00 10.25 10.72
C LEU A 19 -30.02 9.85 9.62
N ALA A 20 -30.50 9.59 8.38
CA ALA A 20 -29.65 9.33 7.24
C ALA A 20 -28.93 10.59 6.74
N ASN A 21 -29.48 11.78 7.00
CA ASN A 21 -28.87 13.09 6.72
C ASN A 21 -28.21 13.72 7.97
N ALA A 22 -28.20 13.05 9.12
CA ALA A 22 -27.27 13.42 10.17
C ALA A 22 -25.89 13.29 9.54
N GLU A 23 -25.29 14.41 9.14
CA GLU A 23 -23.88 14.48 8.79
C GLU A 23 -23.16 13.78 9.95
N VAL A 24 -22.74 12.57 9.70
CA VAL A 24 -21.77 11.91 10.56
C VAL A 24 -20.52 12.75 10.36
N ASN A 25 -20.44 13.82 11.18
CA ASN A 25 -19.28 14.69 11.22
C ASN A 25 -18.15 13.84 11.75
N ILE A 26 -17.51 13.14 10.84
CA ILE A 26 -16.29 12.38 11.10
C ILE A 26 -15.15 13.40 11.03
N ALA A 27 -15.26 14.42 11.89
CA ALA A 27 -14.11 15.24 12.19
C ALA A 27 -13.00 14.31 12.67
N ALA A 28 -11.82 14.42 12.07
CA ALA A 28 -10.65 13.68 12.53
C ALA A 28 -10.52 13.93 14.04
N GLN A 29 -10.63 12.87 14.81
CA GLN A 29 -10.46 12.96 16.26
C GLN A 29 -8.96 12.92 16.59
N PRO A 30 -8.54 13.53 17.70
CA PRO A 30 -7.17 13.35 18.18
C PRO A 30 -6.79 11.87 18.26
N GLY A 31 -5.62 11.53 17.75
CA GLY A 31 -5.13 10.14 17.74
C GLY A 31 -5.59 9.29 16.57
N ASP A 32 -6.46 9.78 15.68
CA ASP A 32 -6.89 9.04 14.48
C ASP A 32 -5.73 8.80 13.52
N GLN A 33 -4.92 9.83 13.30
CA GLN A 33 -3.80 9.78 12.38
C GLN A 33 -2.70 8.86 12.90
N GLU A 34 -2.39 8.90 14.18
CA GLU A 34 -1.42 8.02 14.83
C GLU A 34 -1.85 6.56 14.76
N MET A 35 -3.16 6.30 14.94
CA MET A 35 -3.71 4.96 14.87
C MET A 35 -3.58 4.38 13.45
N ILE A 36 -3.95 5.17 12.43
CA ILE A 36 -3.80 4.76 11.02
C ILE A 36 -2.32 4.63 10.65
N ALA A 37 -1.45 5.53 11.11
CA ALA A 37 -0.01 5.43 10.86
C ALA A 37 0.59 4.14 11.45
N SER A 38 0.13 3.74 12.65
CA SER A 38 0.52 2.46 13.25
C SER A 38 0.04 1.27 12.40
N MET A 39 -1.17 1.36 11.82
CA MET A 39 -1.67 0.34 10.89
C MET A 39 -0.85 0.30 9.60
N CYS A 40 -0.54 1.46 9.00
CA CYS A 40 0.31 1.55 7.80
C CYS A 40 1.68 0.93 8.03
N LYS A 41 2.31 1.21 9.18
CA LYS A 41 3.60 0.62 9.57
C LYS A 41 3.52 -0.89 9.79
N ALA A 42 2.42 -1.40 10.35
CA ALA A 42 2.22 -2.83 10.53
C ALA A 42 1.98 -3.57 9.20
N LEU A 43 1.34 -2.90 8.21
CA LEU A 43 1.13 -3.44 6.86
C LEU A 43 2.42 -3.48 6.04
N TYR A 44 3.24 -2.43 6.12
CA TYR A 44 4.49 -2.27 5.36
C TYR A 44 5.62 -1.86 6.32
N PRO A 45 6.16 -2.82 7.09
CA PRO A 45 7.20 -2.51 8.08
C PRO A 45 8.54 -2.25 7.40
N HIS A 46 9.06 -1.04 7.57
CA HIS A 46 10.39 -0.66 7.13
C HIS A 46 11.12 0.03 8.27
N ASP A 47 12.25 -0.53 8.68
CA ASP A 47 13.05 0.01 9.79
C ASP A 47 13.70 1.35 9.44
N ARG A 48 13.96 1.58 8.14
CA ARG A 48 14.59 2.81 7.65
C ARG A 48 13.64 4.01 7.56
N PHE A 49 12.32 3.79 7.66
CA PHE A 49 11.36 4.88 7.50
C PHE A 49 11.03 5.52 8.82
N PRO A 50 11.23 6.84 8.95
CA PRO A 50 10.75 7.58 10.10
C PRO A 50 9.22 7.56 10.18
N MET A 51 8.70 7.71 11.40
CA MET A 51 7.24 7.67 11.62
C MET A 51 6.50 8.81 10.91
N SER A 52 7.18 9.94 10.64
CA SER A 52 6.63 11.07 9.88
C SER A 52 6.07 10.66 8.52
N ILE A 53 6.77 9.79 7.78
CA ILE A 53 6.31 9.28 6.48
C ILE A 53 4.98 8.53 6.63
N TYR A 54 4.87 7.66 7.65
CA TYR A 54 3.61 6.95 7.91
C TYR A 54 2.49 7.89 8.36
N MET A 55 2.82 8.98 9.03
CA MET A 55 1.85 10.02 9.41
C MET A 55 1.30 10.75 8.19
N ASP A 56 2.14 11.09 7.21
CA ASP A 56 1.73 11.72 5.96
C ASP A 56 0.82 10.78 5.14
N VAL A 57 1.19 9.51 5.03
CA VAL A 57 0.38 8.48 4.40
C VAL A 57 -0.97 8.31 5.12
N ALA A 58 -0.97 8.33 6.45
CA ALA A 58 -2.20 8.23 7.25
C ALA A 58 -3.15 9.41 7.03
N ALA A 59 -2.62 10.63 6.93
CA ALA A 59 -3.42 11.82 6.60
C ALA A 59 -4.13 11.67 5.25
N GLY A 60 -3.44 11.15 4.25
CA GLY A 60 -4.02 10.84 2.94
C GLY A 60 -5.11 9.75 3.00
N ALA A 61 -4.91 8.70 3.80
CA ALA A 61 -5.89 7.64 4.00
C ALA A 61 -7.17 8.18 4.67
N ILE A 62 -7.03 9.04 5.68
CA ILE A 62 -8.16 9.71 6.34
C ILE A 62 -8.92 10.59 5.35
N LYS A 63 -8.21 11.38 4.52
CA LYS A 63 -8.84 12.19 3.49
C LYS A 63 -9.65 11.34 2.50
N LYS A 64 -9.10 10.21 2.05
CA LYS A 64 -9.83 9.26 1.19
C LYS A 64 -11.02 8.62 1.89
N GLY A 65 -10.86 8.20 3.14
CA GLY A 65 -11.95 7.63 3.95
C GLY A 65 -13.11 8.60 4.16
N ASN A 66 -12.85 9.90 4.10
CA ASN A 66 -13.85 10.96 4.26
C ASN A 66 -14.44 11.48 2.94
N ALA A 67 -13.99 10.98 1.80
CA ALA A 67 -14.40 11.50 0.49
C ALA A 67 -15.83 11.15 0.10
N ASP A 68 -16.32 9.97 0.54
CA ASP A 68 -17.67 9.46 0.24
C ASP A 68 -18.41 9.08 1.51
N THR A 69 -19.74 9.29 1.51
CA THR A 69 -20.58 9.03 2.71
C THR A 69 -20.60 7.56 3.11
N GLY A 70 -20.64 6.64 2.15
CA GLY A 70 -20.59 5.19 2.43
C GLY A 70 -19.23 4.76 2.96
N ALA A 71 -18.15 5.29 2.38
CA ALA A 71 -16.79 5.06 2.83
C ALA A 71 -16.55 5.61 4.24
N LYS A 72 -17.11 6.78 4.57
CA LYS A 72 -17.00 7.39 5.91
C LYS A 72 -17.47 6.46 7.02
N ILE A 73 -18.64 5.84 6.87
CA ILE A 73 -19.21 4.97 7.89
C ILE A 73 -18.32 3.76 8.15
N SER A 74 -17.92 3.08 7.08
CA SER A 74 -17.04 1.90 7.18
C SER A 74 -15.64 2.26 7.67
N PHE A 75 -15.10 3.41 7.24
CA PHE A 75 -13.81 3.91 7.68
C PHE A 75 -13.81 4.23 9.17
N ARG A 76 -14.86 4.94 9.66
CA ARG A 76 -15.00 5.27 11.08
C ARG A 76 -15.15 4.01 11.92
N ALA A 77 -16.00 3.08 11.52
CA ALA A 77 -16.18 1.81 12.24
C ALA A 77 -14.87 1.01 12.35
N GLY A 78 -14.08 0.96 11.25
CA GLY A 78 -12.78 0.31 11.26
C GLY A 78 -11.77 0.99 12.18
N LEU A 79 -11.74 2.33 12.17
CA LEU A 79 -10.86 3.12 13.02
C LEU A 79 -11.22 2.98 14.51
N ASP A 80 -12.52 3.01 14.84
CA ASP A 80 -12.99 2.76 16.21
C ASP A 80 -12.64 1.34 16.67
N GLY A 81 -12.72 0.37 15.76
CA GLY A 81 -12.24 -1.00 16.02
C GLY A 81 -10.76 -1.06 16.37
N LEU A 82 -9.89 -0.32 15.67
CA LEU A 82 -8.48 -0.21 16.01
C LEU A 82 -8.25 0.42 17.40
N LYS A 83 -9.00 1.50 17.72
CA LYS A 83 -8.92 2.21 19.02
C LYS A 83 -9.36 1.33 20.18
N ILE A 84 -10.51 0.67 20.06
CA ILE A 84 -11.07 -0.24 21.09
C ILE A 84 -10.06 -1.34 21.41
N ASN A 85 -9.42 -1.89 20.41
CA ASN A 85 -8.43 -2.94 20.58
C ASN A 85 -7.03 -2.42 20.95
N LYS A 86 -6.83 -1.11 21.08
CA LYS A 86 -5.54 -0.49 21.39
C LYS A 86 -4.43 -0.99 20.47
N PHE A 87 -4.70 -0.96 19.16
CA PHE A 87 -3.84 -1.55 18.12
C PHE A 87 -2.42 -1.00 18.15
N ASP A 88 -2.24 0.29 18.44
CA ASP A 88 -0.94 0.97 18.60
C ASP A 88 -0.05 0.36 19.69
N LYS A 89 -0.66 -0.23 20.72
CA LYS A 89 0.03 -0.85 21.87
C LYS A 89 0.28 -2.35 21.70
N MET A 90 -0.19 -2.93 20.60
CA MET A 90 0.03 -4.35 20.31
C MET A 90 1.45 -4.59 19.79
N ASN A 91 2.01 -5.76 20.09
CA ASN A 91 3.21 -6.23 19.42
C ASN A 91 2.87 -6.64 17.97
N PHE A 92 3.88 -6.65 17.09
CA PHE A 92 3.74 -6.91 15.66
C PHE A 92 2.96 -8.20 15.34
N LYS A 93 3.21 -9.29 16.08
CA LYS A 93 2.50 -10.57 15.90
C LYS A 93 1.00 -10.45 16.16
N LYS A 94 0.60 -9.68 17.20
CA LYS A 94 -0.81 -9.43 17.52
C LYS A 94 -1.44 -8.48 16.50
N GLN A 95 -0.71 -7.45 16.07
CA GLN A 95 -1.15 -6.54 15.01
C GLN A 95 -1.45 -7.30 13.71
N THR A 96 -0.53 -8.17 13.28
CA THR A 96 -0.71 -9.00 12.07
C THR A 96 -1.93 -9.92 12.20
N LYS A 97 -2.13 -10.55 13.37
CA LYS A 97 -3.29 -11.40 13.62
C LYS A 97 -4.60 -10.60 13.55
N TYR A 98 -4.62 -9.41 14.14
CA TYR A 98 -5.78 -8.53 14.09
C TYR A 98 -6.07 -8.06 12.65
N LEU A 99 -5.05 -7.62 11.90
CA LEU A 99 -5.20 -7.20 10.51
C LEU A 99 -5.75 -8.32 9.62
N LYS A 100 -5.32 -9.56 9.82
CA LYS A 100 -5.87 -10.73 9.13
C LYS A 100 -7.37 -10.94 9.43
N SER A 101 -7.83 -10.63 10.65
CA SER A 101 -9.25 -10.79 10.99
C SER A 101 -10.16 -9.76 10.32
N ILE A 102 -9.61 -8.62 9.88
CA ILE A 102 -10.35 -7.54 9.21
C ILE A 102 -10.02 -7.39 7.72
N GLU A 103 -9.21 -8.30 7.13
CA GLU A 103 -8.68 -8.16 5.77
C GLU A 103 -9.75 -8.05 4.67
N ASN A 104 -10.93 -8.62 4.90
CA ASN A 104 -12.06 -8.59 3.97
C ASN A 104 -12.96 -7.36 4.15
N THR A 105 -12.62 -6.42 5.04
CA THR A 105 -13.43 -5.22 5.26
C THR A 105 -13.09 -4.11 4.27
N PRO A 106 -14.08 -3.27 3.87
CA PRO A 106 -13.81 -2.10 3.02
C PRO A 106 -12.80 -1.13 3.63
N PHE A 107 -12.80 -0.99 4.96
CA PHE A 107 -11.83 -0.19 5.70
C PHE A 107 -10.39 -0.67 5.45
N PHE A 108 -10.14 -1.98 5.63
CA PHE A 108 -8.81 -2.54 5.40
C PHE A 108 -8.37 -2.36 3.95
N GLY A 109 -9.26 -2.65 2.99
CA GLY A 109 -8.99 -2.49 1.56
C GLY A 109 -8.60 -1.06 1.20
N LEU A 110 -9.33 -0.07 1.73
CA LEU A 110 -9.03 1.35 1.51
C LEU A 110 -7.67 1.75 2.08
N VAL A 111 -7.41 1.42 3.36
CA VAL A 111 -6.14 1.79 4.01
C VAL A 111 -4.97 1.09 3.34
N ARG A 112 -5.05 -0.22 3.08
CA ARG A 112 -3.99 -0.98 2.42
C ARG A 112 -3.70 -0.44 1.02
N GLY A 113 -4.74 -0.26 0.18
CA GLY A 113 -4.59 0.21 -1.19
C GLY A 113 -4.04 1.64 -1.26
N HIS A 114 -4.43 2.52 -0.34
CA HIS A 114 -3.84 3.85 -0.25
C HIS A 114 -2.38 3.79 0.22
N THR A 115 -2.10 3.00 1.26
CA THR A 115 -0.76 2.91 1.86
C THR A 115 0.28 2.46 0.84
N VAL A 116 0.01 1.40 0.06
CA VAL A 116 0.99 0.90 -0.91
C VAL A 116 1.37 1.95 -1.95
N VAL A 117 0.39 2.69 -2.45
CA VAL A 117 0.65 3.73 -3.45
C VAL A 117 1.35 4.93 -2.83
N ALA A 118 0.78 5.50 -1.76
CA ALA A 118 1.29 6.74 -1.16
C ALA A 118 2.66 6.57 -0.49
N LEU A 119 2.94 5.40 0.09
CA LEU A 119 4.22 5.12 0.73
C LEU A 119 5.36 5.04 -0.30
N TYR A 120 5.15 4.28 -1.39
CA TYR A 120 6.20 4.09 -2.39
C TYR A 120 6.29 5.20 -3.44
N ASP A 121 5.29 6.11 -3.49
CA ASP A 121 5.36 7.34 -4.27
C ASP A 121 5.93 8.53 -3.45
N HIS A 122 6.21 8.33 -2.18
CA HIS A 122 6.71 9.37 -1.29
C HIS A 122 8.15 9.74 -1.64
N LYS A 123 8.43 11.04 -1.87
CA LYS A 123 9.73 11.52 -2.33
C LYS A 123 10.90 11.19 -1.39
N GLU A 124 10.66 11.18 -0.08
CA GLU A 124 11.68 10.80 0.90
C GLU A 124 11.96 9.29 0.87
N VAL A 125 10.94 8.47 0.60
CA VAL A 125 11.11 7.03 0.41
C VAL A 125 11.94 6.77 -0.84
N HIS A 126 11.71 7.49 -1.93
CA HIS A 126 12.55 7.43 -3.13
C HIS A 126 14.01 7.71 -2.81
N LYS A 127 14.29 8.75 -2.02
CA LYS A 127 15.68 9.08 -1.60
C LYS A 127 16.31 7.98 -0.76
N ILE A 128 15.55 7.39 0.17
CA ILE A 128 16.04 6.32 1.06
C ILE A 128 16.39 5.06 0.26
N PHE A 129 15.63 4.75 -0.79
CA PHE A 129 15.86 3.61 -1.68
C PHE A 129 16.85 3.91 -2.82
N GLY A 130 17.23 5.17 -3.03
CA GLY A 130 18.04 5.57 -4.17
C GLY A 130 17.28 5.60 -5.50
N TYR A 131 15.94 5.59 -5.46
CA TYR A 131 15.13 5.63 -6.67
C TYR A 131 15.14 7.03 -7.29
N GLN A 132 15.64 7.13 -8.50
CA GLN A 132 15.82 8.41 -9.21
C GLN A 132 14.56 8.88 -9.98
N GLY A 133 13.47 8.17 -9.87
CA GLY A 133 12.24 8.44 -10.60
C GLY A 133 12.16 7.67 -11.93
N ALA A 134 11.13 7.98 -12.73
CA ALA A 134 10.96 7.39 -14.04
C ALA A 134 12.15 7.72 -14.95
N SER A 135 12.65 6.72 -15.67
CA SER A 135 13.81 6.85 -16.56
C SER A 135 13.42 7.07 -18.02
N PHE A 136 12.12 7.08 -18.35
CA PHE A 136 11.64 7.20 -19.73
C PHE A 136 12.17 8.47 -20.42
N ASP A 137 12.07 9.62 -19.74
CA ASP A 137 12.54 10.91 -20.28
C ASP A 137 14.07 11.03 -20.35
N LYS A 138 14.77 10.09 -19.70
CA LYS A 138 16.25 10.06 -19.63
C LYS A 138 16.86 9.01 -20.56
N GLY A 139 16.09 8.46 -21.51
CA GLY A 139 16.56 7.42 -22.42
C GLY A 139 16.41 5.98 -21.89
N GLY A 140 15.58 5.78 -20.87
CA GLY A 140 15.36 4.47 -20.25
C GLY A 140 16.53 4.04 -19.36
N TYR A 141 16.79 2.74 -19.30
CA TYR A 141 17.88 2.18 -18.51
C TYR A 141 19.21 2.05 -19.26
N LYS A 142 19.35 2.71 -20.43
CA LYS A 142 20.54 2.57 -21.26
C LYS A 142 21.82 2.96 -20.52
N ASP A 143 21.75 4.00 -19.68
CA ASP A 143 22.87 4.48 -18.89
C ASP A 143 22.70 4.13 -17.39
N GLY A 144 21.75 3.25 -17.05
CA GLY A 144 21.54 2.78 -15.68
C GLY A 144 22.62 1.78 -15.27
N GLU A 145 23.14 1.95 -14.07
CA GLU A 145 24.04 0.99 -13.47
C GLU A 145 23.28 -0.32 -13.22
N TYR A 146 23.54 -1.34 -14.00
CA TYR A 146 22.95 -2.68 -13.85
C TYR A 146 23.59 -3.49 -12.71
N ASN A 147 24.61 -2.96 -12.04
CA ASN A 147 25.40 -3.61 -11.00
C ASN A 147 25.09 -3.06 -9.59
N ASP A 148 23.87 -2.62 -9.34
CA ASP A 148 23.46 -2.07 -8.05
C ASP A 148 23.20 -3.13 -6.97
N LEU A 149 23.17 -4.41 -7.33
CA LEU A 149 22.97 -5.53 -6.41
C LEU A 149 24.30 -6.07 -5.88
N SER A 150 24.98 -5.30 -5.01
CA SER A 150 26.27 -5.65 -4.43
C SER A 150 26.30 -6.97 -3.65
N TRP A 151 25.12 -7.50 -3.28
CA TRP A 151 24.96 -8.78 -2.59
C TRP A 151 24.79 -9.97 -3.55
N LEU A 152 24.51 -9.70 -4.83
CA LEU A 152 24.40 -10.75 -5.82
C LEU A 152 25.83 -11.09 -6.26
N PRO A 153 26.27 -12.34 -6.15
CA PRO A 153 27.54 -12.74 -6.72
C PRO A 153 27.51 -12.42 -8.22
N GLU A 154 28.56 -11.83 -8.71
CA GLU A 154 28.70 -11.59 -10.15
C GLU A 154 28.37 -12.89 -10.88
N PRO A 155 27.54 -12.85 -11.94
CA PRO A 155 27.24 -14.04 -12.70
C PRO A 155 28.54 -14.56 -13.30
N ARG A 156 29.13 -15.55 -12.63
CA ARG A 156 30.32 -16.25 -13.15
C ARG A 156 29.86 -17.18 -14.25
N ILE A 157 29.64 -16.59 -15.40
CA ILE A 157 29.52 -17.34 -16.63
C ILE A 157 30.97 -17.53 -17.07
N GLU A 158 31.52 -18.74 -16.91
CA GLU A 158 32.74 -19.09 -17.62
C GLU A 158 32.38 -19.03 -19.10
N GLU A 159 32.88 -18.02 -19.78
CA GLU A 159 32.70 -17.87 -21.22
C GLU A 159 33.31 -19.07 -21.89
N HIS A 160 32.56 -19.67 -22.80
CA HIS A 160 33.15 -20.74 -23.63
C HIS A 160 34.34 -20.17 -24.41
N PRO A 161 35.47 -20.86 -24.48
CA PRO A 161 36.69 -20.35 -25.16
C PRO A 161 36.44 -19.89 -26.62
N ASP A 162 35.42 -20.46 -27.26
CA ASP A 162 35.04 -20.10 -28.63
C ASP A 162 33.93 -19.02 -28.67
N LEU A 163 33.59 -18.35 -27.55
CA LEU A 163 32.50 -17.39 -27.50
C LEU A 163 32.69 -16.25 -28.48
N THR A 164 33.92 -15.75 -28.59
CA THR A 164 34.27 -14.67 -29.53
C THR A 164 33.97 -15.08 -30.98
N ALA A 165 34.30 -16.30 -31.37
CA ALA A 165 34.00 -16.83 -32.69
C ALA A 165 32.48 -17.02 -32.93
N PHE A 166 31.70 -17.26 -31.87
CA PHE A 166 30.25 -17.35 -31.96
C PHE A 166 29.58 -15.98 -32.05
N LEU A 167 30.14 -14.94 -31.43
CA LEU A 167 29.60 -13.58 -31.45
C LEU A 167 29.80 -12.92 -32.83
N ASP A 168 30.87 -13.27 -33.53
CA ASP A 168 31.15 -12.76 -34.89
C ASP A 168 30.28 -13.42 -35.97
N ASP A 169 29.61 -14.52 -35.65
CA ASP A 169 28.71 -15.23 -36.55
C ASP A 169 27.25 -15.02 -36.16
N SER A 170 26.53 -14.24 -36.93
CA SER A 170 25.10 -13.93 -36.73
C SER A 170 24.13 -15.13 -36.85
N SER A 171 24.64 -16.34 -36.95
CA SER A 171 23.81 -17.54 -37.08
C SER A 171 23.24 -18.01 -35.72
N PRO A 172 21.93 -17.93 -35.49
CA PRO A 172 21.31 -18.33 -34.21
C PRO A 172 21.50 -19.81 -33.83
N LYS A 173 21.82 -20.65 -34.79
CA LYS A 173 21.98 -22.09 -34.59
C LYS A 173 23.23 -22.48 -33.80
N LYS A 174 24.27 -21.65 -33.83
CA LYS A 174 25.50 -21.92 -33.07
C LYS A 174 25.33 -21.69 -31.57
N TYR A 175 24.52 -20.74 -31.16
CA TYR A 175 24.26 -20.49 -29.73
C TYR A 175 23.62 -21.66 -29.01
N ALA A 176 22.81 -22.48 -29.68
CA ALA A 176 22.17 -23.66 -29.09
C ALA A 176 23.17 -24.75 -28.69
N SER A 177 24.39 -24.74 -29.20
CA SER A 177 25.46 -25.71 -28.92
C SER A 177 26.41 -25.25 -27.80
N LEU A 178 26.33 -23.98 -27.37
CA LEU A 178 27.11 -23.46 -26.24
C LEU A 178 26.66 -24.09 -24.94
N LYS A 179 27.48 -24.95 -24.37
CA LYS A 179 27.27 -25.49 -22.99
C LYS A 179 27.75 -24.45 -21.99
N ILE A 180 26.85 -23.60 -21.53
CA ILE A 180 27.14 -22.65 -20.45
C ILE A 180 27.26 -23.46 -19.15
N LYS A 181 28.45 -23.58 -18.59
CA LYS A 181 28.66 -24.10 -17.25
C LYS A 181 28.20 -23.05 -16.23
N LYS A 182 27.05 -23.25 -15.62
CA LYS A 182 26.67 -22.49 -14.44
C LYS A 182 27.44 -23.10 -13.26
N THR A 183 28.44 -22.42 -12.77
CA THR A 183 29.02 -22.69 -11.44
C THR A 183 28.20 -21.88 -10.44
N PHE A 184 27.39 -22.60 -9.65
CA PHE A 184 26.71 -22.02 -8.49
C PHE A 184 27.64 -22.04 -7.28
#